data_71c15b563357d6262d54d073680a07f2
#
_entry.id   71c15b563357d6262d54d073680a07f2
#
_cell.length_a   1.000
_cell.length_b   1.000
_cell.length_c   1.000
_cell.angle_alpha   90.00
_cell.angle_beta   90.00
_cell.angle_gamma   90.00
#
_symmetry.space_group_name_H-M   'P 1'
#
loop_
_entity.id
_entity.type
_entity.pdbx_description
1 polymer ?
#
loop_
_entity_poly.entity_id
_entity_poly.type
_entity_poly.pdbx_seq_one_letter_code
_entity_poly.pdbx_strand_id
1 'polypeptide(L)'
;VIARTAIPSTAVTRTAIDRNAAASNVAARTVACAMIGALLAMLGCGPSKVANRDPVGDAFPSVQGKALSGESVDIPKAYAGAPVILMVGYLQETQFDLDRWTFGIMQAKPPVKAVEIPTIPGLVPSMISGWIDSGMRSGIPEEDWPAVVCVYGAPAQKIVDLTGNRGGRNGRILLLDGEGRVRWFHDRGFSAAKLAELDAAARALVGGAGTG
;
A
#
# COMPACT_ATOMS: atom_id res chain seq x y z
N VAL A 1 70.18 -10.52 -20.76
CA VAL A 1 69.79 -9.14 -20.40
C VAL A 1 68.29 -9.06 -20.49
N ILE A 2 67.60 -9.10 -19.34
CA ILE A 2 66.13 -9.02 -19.25
C ILE A 2 65.81 -7.67 -18.60
N ALA A 3 65.18 -6.79 -19.36
CA ALA A 3 64.71 -5.52 -18.90
C ALA A 3 63.42 -5.69 -18.07
N ARG A 4 63.41 -5.24 -16.81
CA ARG A 4 62.20 -5.13 -15.96
C ARG A 4 61.52 -3.80 -16.28
N THR A 5 60.31 -3.87 -16.79
CA THR A 5 59.42 -2.71 -16.97
C THR A 5 58.63 -2.47 -15.67
N ALA A 6 58.79 -1.30 -15.11
CA ALA A 6 58.06 -0.86 -13.90
C ALA A 6 56.61 -0.48 -14.27
N ILE A 7 55.65 -0.96 -13.49
CA ILE A 7 54.23 -0.61 -13.57
C ILE A 7 53.98 0.64 -12.72
N PRO A 8 53.36 1.72 -13.23
CA PRO A 8 53.09 2.93 -12.43
C PRO A 8 51.92 2.72 -11.46
N SER A 9 52.15 3.12 -10.22
CA SER A 9 51.22 3.13 -9.09
C SER A 9 50.21 4.27 -9.24
N THR A 10 49.14 4.08 -9.99
CA THR A 10 48.00 5.03 -10.06
C THR A 10 46.63 4.41 -9.69
N ALA A 11 46.59 3.15 -9.21
CA ALA A 11 45.34 2.45 -8.93
C ALA A 11 44.82 2.59 -7.46
N VAL A 12 45.60 3.17 -6.54
CA VAL A 12 45.27 3.18 -5.10
C VAL A 12 44.43 4.38 -4.67
N THR A 13 44.42 5.48 -5.42
CA THR A 13 43.78 6.73 -5.01
C THR A 13 42.28 6.84 -5.34
N ARG A 14 41.80 6.04 -6.31
CA ARG A 14 40.36 6.09 -6.70
C ARG A 14 39.41 5.35 -5.75
N THR A 15 39.85 4.30 -5.09
CA THR A 15 39.00 3.47 -4.19
C THR A 15 38.70 4.13 -2.83
N ALA A 16 39.49 5.11 -2.37
CA ALA A 16 39.27 5.80 -1.09
C ALA A 16 38.23 6.93 -1.22
N ILE A 17 38.16 7.59 -2.38
CA ILE A 17 37.21 8.69 -2.62
C ILE A 17 35.77 8.14 -2.78
N ASP A 18 35.58 6.98 -3.44
CA ASP A 18 34.26 6.36 -3.61
C ASP A 18 33.69 5.79 -2.30
N ARG A 19 34.54 5.31 -1.41
CA ARG A 19 34.10 4.83 -0.08
C ARG A 19 33.63 5.94 0.84
N ASN A 20 34.24 7.12 0.80
CA ASN A 20 33.83 8.26 1.61
C ASN A 20 32.53 8.90 1.10
N ALA A 21 32.31 8.93 -0.22
CA ALA A 21 31.05 9.40 -0.82
C ALA A 21 29.86 8.46 -0.49
N ALA A 22 30.09 7.15 -0.52
CA ALA A 22 29.08 6.16 -0.15
C ALA A 22 28.75 6.22 1.36
N ALA A 23 29.76 6.36 2.22
CA ALA A 23 29.57 6.46 3.67
C ALA A 23 28.86 7.76 4.08
N SER A 24 29.14 8.90 3.43
CA SER A 24 28.44 10.18 3.69
C SER A 24 26.99 10.13 3.26
N ASN A 25 26.66 9.44 2.16
CA ASN A 25 25.27 9.27 1.70
C ASN A 25 24.45 8.36 2.63
N VAL A 26 25.07 7.31 3.19
CA VAL A 26 24.39 6.43 4.16
C VAL A 26 24.15 7.18 5.48
N ALA A 27 25.14 7.92 5.99
CA ALA A 27 24.99 8.73 7.20
C ALA A 27 23.95 9.84 7.04
N ALA A 28 23.89 10.53 5.90
CA ALA A 28 22.89 11.55 5.61
C ALA A 28 21.46 10.96 5.54
N ARG A 29 21.30 9.77 4.97
CA ARG A 29 20.01 9.06 4.92
C ARG A 29 19.55 8.60 6.31
N THR A 30 20.46 8.13 7.15
CA THR A 30 20.15 7.69 8.52
C THR A 30 19.74 8.87 9.40
N VAL A 31 20.41 10.02 9.28
CA VAL A 31 20.05 11.24 10.01
C VAL A 31 18.73 11.81 9.55
N ALA A 32 18.44 11.82 8.25
CA ALA A 32 17.15 12.26 7.71
C ALA A 32 15.99 11.40 8.21
N CYS A 33 16.12 10.08 8.23
CA CYS A 33 15.12 9.17 8.80
C CYS A 33 14.91 9.38 10.30
N ALA A 34 15.98 9.61 11.07
CA ALA A 34 15.89 9.86 12.50
C ALA A 34 15.23 11.22 12.82
N MET A 35 15.50 12.25 12.03
CA MET A 35 14.89 13.58 12.19
C MET A 35 13.40 13.57 11.85
N ILE A 36 12.98 12.82 10.83
CA ILE A 36 11.55 12.65 10.47
C ILE A 36 10.82 11.86 11.56
N GLY A 37 11.43 10.81 12.12
CA GLY A 37 10.88 10.07 13.25
C GLY A 37 10.70 10.92 14.51
N ALA A 38 11.66 11.79 14.82
CA ALA A 38 11.61 12.72 15.96
C ALA A 38 10.55 13.82 15.74
N LEU A 39 10.37 14.32 14.52
CA LEU A 39 9.37 15.35 14.21
C LEU A 39 7.94 14.78 14.30
N LEU A 40 7.72 13.53 13.88
CA LEU A 40 6.44 12.83 14.03
C LEU A 40 6.12 12.52 15.50
N ALA A 41 7.12 12.25 16.33
CA ALA A 41 6.94 12.06 17.77
C ALA A 41 6.59 13.37 18.52
N MET A 42 7.03 14.52 18.04
CA MET A 42 6.73 15.84 18.62
C MET A 42 5.29 16.32 18.36
N LEU A 43 4.60 15.81 17.32
CA LEU A 43 3.24 16.22 17.00
C LEU A 43 2.16 15.54 17.83
N GLY A 44 2.49 14.59 18.72
CA GLY A 44 1.59 14.02 19.73
C GLY A 44 0.30 13.37 19.21
N CYS A 45 0.11 13.34 17.90
CA CYS A 45 -1.11 12.87 17.22
C CYS A 45 -0.79 11.63 16.37
N GLY A 46 -0.36 10.56 17.05
CA GLY A 46 -0.40 9.24 16.41
C GLY A 46 -1.84 8.92 16.03
N PRO A 47 -2.09 8.22 14.91
CA PRO A 47 -3.44 7.86 14.51
C PRO A 47 -4.13 7.12 15.66
N SER A 48 -5.31 7.59 16.07
CA SER A 48 -6.09 6.97 17.14
C SER A 48 -6.36 5.50 16.79
N LYS A 49 -6.07 4.58 17.75
CA LYS A 49 -6.32 3.16 17.54
C LYS A 49 -7.81 2.88 17.71
N VAL A 50 -8.48 2.69 16.59
CA VAL A 50 -9.89 2.27 16.52
C VAL A 50 -9.98 0.75 16.62
N ALA A 51 -10.93 0.24 17.41
CA ALA A 51 -11.14 -1.20 17.55
C ALA A 51 -11.57 -1.81 16.20
N ASN A 52 -11.01 -2.98 15.87
CA ASN A 52 -11.42 -3.71 14.68
C ASN A 52 -12.88 -4.17 14.79
N ARG A 53 -13.58 -4.13 13.67
CA ARG A 53 -14.96 -4.59 13.53
C ARG A 53 -15.12 -5.29 12.19
N ASP A 54 -16.13 -6.12 12.08
CA ASP A 54 -16.54 -6.72 10.82
C ASP A 54 -17.55 -5.76 10.14
N PRO A 55 -17.21 -5.20 8.97
CA PRO A 55 -18.08 -4.27 8.24
C PRO A 55 -19.02 -4.95 7.23
N VAL A 56 -19.13 -6.28 7.21
CA VAL A 56 -20.00 -6.99 6.25
C VAL A 56 -21.43 -6.49 6.37
N GLY A 57 -22.03 -6.11 5.24
CA GLY A 57 -23.35 -5.49 5.14
C GLY A 57 -23.34 -3.96 5.15
N ASP A 58 -22.29 -3.31 5.65
CA ASP A 58 -22.17 -1.86 5.63
C ASP A 58 -21.83 -1.31 4.23
N ALA A 59 -22.22 -0.07 3.96
CA ALA A 59 -21.74 0.64 2.80
C ALA A 59 -20.29 1.12 3.02
N PHE A 60 -19.43 0.94 2.03
CA PHE A 60 -18.10 1.53 2.06
C PHE A 60 -18.21 3.07 2.01
N PRO A 61 -17.47 3.82 2.86
CA PRO A 61 -17.59 5.27 2.90
C PRO A 61 -17.15 5.90 1.59
N SER A 62 -17.84 6.97 1.17
CA SER A 62 -17.38 7.78 0.04
C SER A 62 -16.11 8.52 0.43
N VAL A 63 -15.00 8.18 -0.24
CA VAL A 63 -13.68 8.76 -0.02
C VAL A 63 -13.02 9.06 -1.36
N GLN A 64 -12.20 10.10 -1.39
CA GLN A 64 -11.37 10.43 -2.53
C GLN A 64 -9.93 10.00 -2.25
N GLY A 65 -9.35 9.28 -3.19
CA GLY A 65 -7.94 8.90 -3.22
C GLY A 65 -7.25 9.40 -4.47
N LYS A 66 -5.94 9.19 -4.55
CA LYS A 66 -5.12 9.49 -5.71
C LYS A 66 -4.39 8.23 -6.14
N ALA A 67 -4.61 7.80 -7.37
CA ALA A 67 -3.86 6.69 -7.96
C ALA A 67 -2.38 7.08 -8.14
N LEU A 68 -1.48 6.10 -8.11
CA LEU A 68 -0.06 6.36 -8.40
C LEU A 68 0.14 6.86 -9.84
N SER A 69 -0.75 6.56 -10.77
CA SER A 69 -0.82 7.14 -12.12
C SER A 69 -1.11 8.65 -12.13
N GLY A 70 -1.57 9.22 -10.99
CA GLY A 70 -1.82 10.65 -10.80
C GLY A 70 -3.28 11.04 -10.81
N GLU A 71 -4.19 10.15 -11.17
CA GLU A 71 -5.62 10.39 -11.28
C GLU A 71 -6.31 10.44 -9.92
N SER A 72 -7.35 11.26 -9.80
CA SER A 72 -8.23 11.26 -8.63
C SER A 72 -9.27 10.18 -8.78
N VAL A 73 -9.48 9.38 -7.72
CA VAL A 73 -10.39 8.22 -7.71
C VAL A 73 -11.40 8.36 -6.58
N ASP A 74 -12.69 8.43 -6.91
CA ASP A 74 -13.77 8.42 -5.93
C ASP A 74 -14.18 6.98 -5.61
N ILE A 75 -13.90 6.50 -4.40
CA ILE A 75 -14.21 5.14 -3.93
C ILE A 75 -15.49 5.19 -3.07
N PRO A 76 -16.48 4.31 -3.27
CA PRO A 76 -16.54 3.18 -4.20
C PRO A 76 -17.07 3.54 -5.59
N LYS A 77 -17.44 4.80 -5.86
CA LYS A 77 -18.12 5.26 -7.08
C LYS A 77 -17.38 4.86 -8.37
N ALA A 78 -16.04 4.90 -8.37
CA ALA A 78 -15.23 4.50 -9.54
C ALA A 78 -15.39 3.02 -9.93
N TYR A 79 -15.97 2.20 -9.03
CA TYR A 79 -16.19 0.77 -9.22
C TYR A 79 -17.69 0.43 -9.25
N ALA A 80 -18.57 1.43 -9.35
CA ALA A 80 -20.01 1.21 -9.38
C ALA A 80 -20.44 0.29 -10.55
N GLY A 81 -21.41 -0.57 -10.29
CA GLY A 81 -21.95 -1.53 -11.27
C GLY A 81 -21.18 -2.84 -11.38
N ALA A 82 -20.01 -2.98 -10.74
CA ALA A 82 -19.26 -4.23 -10.71
C ALA A 82 -18.63 -4.47 -9.34
N PRO A 83 -18.50 -5.73 -8.90
CA PRO A 83 -17.78 -6.05 -7.67
C PRO A 83 -16.30 -5.70 -7.78
N VAL A 84 -15.68 -5.32 -6.63
CA VAL A 84 -14.26 -4.99 -6.54
C VAL A 84 -13.66 -5.49 -5.23
N ILE A 85 -12.42 -5.98 -5.28
CA ILE A 85 -11.63 -6.29 -4.09
C ILE A 85 -10.81 -5.04 -3.73
N LEU A 86 -10.96 -4.57 -2.48
CA LEU A 86 -10.13 -3.53 -1.92
C LEU A 86 -9.17 -4.13 -0.88
N MET A 87 -7.88 -3.83 -1.03
CA MET A 87 -6.81 -4.28 -0.14
C MET A 87 -6.26 -3.07 0.61
N VAL A 88 -6.75 -2.83 1.83
CA VAL A 88 -6.42 -1.64 2.63
C VAL A 88 -5.21 -1.90 3.52
N GLY A 89 -4.21 -1.05 3.45
CA GLY A 89 -3.01 -1.05 4.29
C GLY A 89 -2.89 0.21 5.14
N TYR A 90 -2.61 0.06 6.45
CA TYR A 90 -2.46 1.18 7.39
C TYR A 90 -1.02 1.49 7.78
N LEU A 91 -0.11 0.55 7.61
CA LEU A 91 1.30 0.67 7.97
C LEU A 91 2.17 0.18 6.80
N GLN A 92 3.43 0.63 6.77
CA GLN A 92 4.38 0.11 5.79
C GLN A 92 4.57 -1.41 5.93
N GLU A 93 4.57 -1.94 7.14
CA GLU A 93 4.70 -3.38 7.42
C GLU A 93 3.49 -4.18 6.93
N THR A 94 2.34 -3.55 6.66
CA THR A 94 1.17 -4.21 6.05
C THR A 94 1.50 -4.75 4.66
N GLN A 95 2.47 -4.15 3.96
CA GLN A 95 2.88 -4.57 2.61
C GLN A 95 3.23 -6.05 2.54
N PHE A 96 3.92 -6.60 3.54
CA PHE A 96 4.25 -8.04 3.58
C PHE A 96 3.02 -8.96 3.56
N ASP A 97 1.91 -8.52 4.12
CA ASP A 97 0.65 -9.27 4.07
C ASP A 97 -0.09 -9.03 2.76
N LEU A 98 -0.13 -7.78 2.29
CA LEU A 98 -0.76 -7.41 1.02
C LEU A 98 -0.09 -8.10 -0.17
N ASP A 99 1.23 -8.24 -0.19
CA ASP A 99 1.96 -8.97 -1.23
C ASP A 99 1.48 -10.42 -1.35
N ARG A 100 1.26 -11.10 -0.21
CA ARG A 100 0.74 -12.48 -0.20
C ARG A 100 -0.67 -12.54 -0.78
N TRP A 101 -1.53 -11.57 -0.44
CA TRP A 101 -2.87 -11.46 -1.01
C TRP A 101 -2.81 -11.19 -2.50
N THR A 102 -1.97 -10.27 -2.95
CA THR A 102 -1.76 -9.94 -4.37
C THR A 102 -1.35 -11.17 -5.16
N PHE A 103 -0.31 -11.90 -4.70
CA PHE A 103 0.11 -13.16 -5.36
C PHE A 103 -0.99 -14.20 -5.37
N GLY A 104 -1.72 -14.37 -4.26
CA GLY A 104 -2.85 -15.30 -4.19
C GLY A 104 -3.97 -14.95 -5.16
N ILE A 105 -4.36 -13.67 -5.23
CA ILE A 105 -5.38 -13.16 -6.16
C ILE A 105 -4.95 -13.33 -7.61
N MET A 106 -3.67 -13.04 -7.92
CA MET A 106 -3.13 -13.26 -9.27
C MET A 106 -3.18 -14.74 -9.69
N GLN A 107 -3.00 -15.67 -8.76
CA GLN A 107 -3.12 -17.12 -9.03
C GLN A 107 -4.58 -17.59 -9.14
N ALA A 108 -5.44 -17.15 -8.22
CA ALA A 108 -6.85 -17.54 -8.18
C ALA A 108 -7.67 -16.94 -9.33
N LYS A 109 -7.27 -15.74 -9.82
CA LYS A 109 -7.91 -14.99 -10.91
C LYS A 109 -9.42 -14.83 -10.70
N PRO A 110 -9.86 -14.24 -9.56
CA PRO A 110 -11.27 -13.93 -9.39
C PRO A 110 -11.74 -13.00 -10.52
N PRO A 111 -13.00 -13.12 -10.98
CA PRO A 111 -13.49 -12.33 -12.12
C PRO A 111 -13.82 -10.87 -11.74
N VAL A 112 -13.05 -10.27 -10.86
CA VAL A 112 -13.23 -8.91 -10.33
C VAL A 112 -11.88 -8.19 -10.26
N LYS A 113 -11.90 -6.86 -10.30
CA LYS A 113 -10.69 -6.06 -10.10
C LYS A 113 -10.23 -6.14 -8.65
N ALA A 114 -8.92 -6.08 -8.44
CA ALA A 114 -8.31 -5.88 -7.12
C ALA A 114 -7.56 -4.54 -7.12
N VAL A 115 -7.73 -3.78 -6.05
CA VAL A 115 -7.15 -2.44 -5.87
C VAL A 115 -6.52 -2.34 -4.50
N GLU A 116 -5.27 -1.92 -4.45
CA GLU A 116 -4.58 -1.64 -3.19
C GLU A 116 -4.87 -0.21 -2.74
N ILE A 117 -5.19 -0.06 -1.45
CA ILE A 117 -5.56 1.22 -0.84
C ILE A 117 -4.63 1.53 0.34
N PRO A 118 -3.41 2.04 0.08
CA PRO A 118 -2.58 2.61 1.14
C PRO A 118 -3.34 3.74 1.84
N THR A 119 -3.61 3.57 3.13
CA THR A 119 -4.53 4.42 3.90
C THR A 119 -3.80 5.05 5.06
N ILE A 120 -3.57 6.36 5.00
CA ILE A 120 -2.76 7.11 5.96
C ILE A 120 -3.62 8.17 6.63
N PRO A 121 -4.25 7.84 7.78
CA PRO A 121 -5.06 8.79 8.54
C PRO A 121 -4.20 9.87 9.21
N GLY A 122 -4.82 10.96 9.62
CA GLY A 122 -4.17 12.08 10.28
C GLY A 122 -3.77 13.20 9.31
N LEU A 123 -3.09 14.22 9.85
CA LEU A 123 -2.64 15.34 9.03
C LEU A 123 -1.36 14.95 8.28
N VAL A 124 -1.49 14.77 6.97
CA VAL A 124 -0.36 14.50 6.07
C VAL A 124 -0.16 15.74 5.20
N PRO A 125 0.91 16.51 5.42
CA PRO A 125 1.24 17.63 4.52
C PRO A 125 1.43 17.14 3.09
N SER A 126 0.98 17.91 2.10
CA SER A 126 1.04 17.54 0.68
C SER A 126 2.46 17.21 0.17
N MET A 127 3.47 17.81 0.77
CA MET A 127 4.87 17.50 0.47
C MET A 127 5.25 16.07 0.91
N ILE A 128 4.75 15.61 2.06
CA ILE A 128 5.01 14.26 2.59
C ILE A 128 4.25 13.21 1.77
N SER A 129 2.99 13.47 1.40
CA SER A 129 2.24 12.55 0.54
C SER A 129 2.92 12.37 -0.83
N GLY A 130 3.41 13.44 -1.44
CA GLY A 130 4.16 13.36 -2.69
C GLY A 130 5.45 12.56 -2.59
N TRP A 131 6.15 12.63 -1.46
CA TRP A 131 7.36 11.83 -1.20
C TRP A 131 7.02 10.34 -1.02
N ILE A 132 5.93 10.01 -0.30
CA ILE A 132 5.43 8.65 -0.13
C ILE A 132 5.03 8.06 -1.48
N ASP A 133 4.23 8.78 -2.28
CA ASP A 133 3.80 8.36 -3.62
C ASP A 133 5.01 8.10 -4.54
N SER A 134 6.04 8.97 -4.48
CA SER A 134 7.27 8.80 -5.25
C SER A 134 8.06 7.56 -4.82
N GLY A 135 8.12 7.28 -3.51
CA GLY A 135 8.73 6.07 -2.97
C GLY A 135 8.02 4.80 -3.45
N MET A 136 6.69 4.80 -3.44
CA MET A 136 5.90 3.67 -3.96
C MET A 136 6.10 3.46 -5.46
N ARG A 137 6.09 4.53 -6.28
CA ARG A 137 6.35 4.42 -7.72
C ARG A 137 7.72 3.81 -8.04
N SER A 138 8.71 4.01 -7.20
CA SER A 138 10.04 3.42 -7.42
C SER A 138 10.09 1.90 -7.23
N GLY A 139 9.09 1.32 -6.55
CA GLY A 139 9.02 -0.11 -6.25
C GLY A 139 7.89 -0.86 -6.97
N ILE A 140 6.97 -0.15 -7.63
CA ILE A 140 5.78 -0.72 -8.30
C ILE A 140 5.91 -0.49 -9.81
N PRO A 141 5.71 -1.52 -10.68
CA PRO A 141 5.67 -1.36 -12.12
C PRO A 141 4.62 -0.32 -12.55
N GLU A 142 4.92 0.46 -13.60
CA GLU A 142 4.07 1.56 -14.04
C GLU A 142 2.67 1.09 -14.49
N GLU A 143 2.59 -0.10 -15.07
CA GLU A 143 1.33 -0.74 -15.46
C GLU A 143 0.38 -1.00 -14.29
N ASP A 144 0.90 -1.14 -13.06
CA ASP A 144 0.12 -1.41 -11.84
C ASP A 144 -0.30 -0.12 -11.10
N TRP A 145 0.24 1.06 -11.47
CA TRP A 145 -0.06 2.32 -10.78
C TRP A 145 -1.54 2.68 -10.72
N PRO A 146 -2.39 2.40 -11.73
CA PRO A 146 -3.83 2.65 -11.66
C PRO A 146 -4.56 1.77 -10.61
N ALA A 147 -3.97 0.63 -10.23
CA ALA A 147 -4.52 -0.29 -9.23
C ALA A 147 -4.07 0.02 -7.79
N VAL A 148 -3.25 1.07 -7.58
CA VAL A 148 -2.81 1.52 -6.24
C VAL A 148 -3.33 2.93 -6.01
N VAL A 149 -4.28 3.09 -5.08
CA VAL A 149 -4.96 4.36 -4.80
C VAL A 149 -4.69 4.79 -3.37
N CYS A 150 -3.83 5.79 -3.19
CA CYS A 150 -3.47 6.33 -1.88
C CYS A 150 -4.59 7.21 -1.33
N VAL A 151 -4.98 6.97 -0.08
CA VAL A 151 -5.98 7.76 0.63
C VAL A 151 -5.34 8.37 1.89
N TYR A 152 -5.41 9.70 2.00
CA TYR A 152 -4.76 10.46 3.07
C TYR A 152 -5.76 11.23 3.93
N GLY A 153 -5.40 11.51 5.18
CA GLY A 153 -6.09 12.46 6.04
C GLY A 153 -7.50 12.04 6.47
N ALA A 154 -8.44 12.99 6.43
CA ALA A 154 -9.82 12.75 6.85
C ALA A 154 -10.56 11.67 6.02
N PRO A 155 -10.39 11.55 4.70
CA PRO A 155 -10.89 10.41 3.93
C PRO A 155 -10.36 9.07 4.44
N ALA A 156 -9.07 8.97 4.76
CA ALA A 156 -8.48 7.77 5.33
C ALA A 156 -9.07 7.40 6.70
N GLN A 157 -9.40 8.40 7.52
CA GLN A 157 -10.04 8.16 8.82
C GLN A 157 -11.40 7.47 8.67
N LYS A 158 -12.19 7.78 7.65
CA LYS A 158 -13.49 7.11 7.40
C LYS A 158 -13.30 5.61 7.13
N ILE A 159 -12.21 5.20 6.46
CA ILE A 159 -11.89 3.78 6.24
C ILE A 159 -11.49 3.13 7.57
N VAL A 160 -10.69 3.83 8.39
CA VAL A 160 -10.35 3.37 9.75
C VAL A 160 -11.60 3.18 10.61
N ASP A 161 -12.55 4.10 10.55
CA ASP A 161 -13.81 4.02 11.32
C ASP A 161 -14.68 2.83 10.86
N LEU A 162 -14.59 2.46 9.58
CA LEU A 162 -15.30 1.29 9.04
C LEU A 162 -14.69 -0.03 9.50
N THR A 163 -13.37 -0.19 9.49
CA THR A 163 -12.71 -1.51 9.67
C THR A 163 -11.94 -1.64 10.99
N GLY A 164 -11.65 -0.52 11.64
CA GLY A 164 -10.64 -0.46 12.69
C GLY A 164 -9.21 -0.56 12.17
N ASN A 165 -8.24 -0.17 13.02
CA ASN A 165 -6.83 -0.20 12.68
C ASN A 165 -5.94 -0.85 13.76
N ARG A 166 -6.51 -1.56 14.73
CA ARG A 166 -5.72 -2.33 15.68
C ARG A 166 -5.04 -3.49 14.96
N GLY A 167 -3.78 -3.77 15.32
CA GLY A 167 -3.00 -4.82 14.63
C GLY A 167 -2.79 -4.49 13.14
N GLY A 168 -2.44 -3.25 12.81
CA GLY A 168 -2.33 -2.73 11.45
C GLY A 168 -1.31 -3.42 10.53
N ARG A 169 -0.59 -4.44 11.00
CA ARG A 169 0.34 -5.24 10.18
C ARG A 169 -0.37 -6.14 9.17
N ASN A 170 -1.62 -6.50 9.43
CA ASN A 170 -2.42 -7.27 8.49
C ASN A 170 -3.23 -6.33 7.60
N GLY A 171 -3.36 -6.64 6.33
CA GLY A 171 -4.26 -5.97 5.41
C GLY A 171 -5.71 -6.12 5.82
N ARG A 172 -6.56 -5.14 5.44
CA ARG A 172 -8.01 -5.27 5.46
C ARG A 172 -8.45 -5.59 4.05
N ILE A 173 -8.90 -6.81 3.84
CA ILE A 173 -9.35 -7.27 2.53
C ILE A 173 -10.86 -7.24 2.52
N LEU A 174 -11.41 -6.44 1.61
CA LEU A 174 -12.85 -6.26 1.46
C LEU A 174 -13.26 -6.65 0.04
N LEU A 175 -14.39 -7.33 -0.10
CA LEU A 175 -15.08 -7.47 -1.37
C LEU A 175 -16.32 -6.59 -1.32
N LEU A 176 -16.41 -5.63 -2.23
CA LEU A 176 -17.58 -4.79 -2.42
C LEU A 176 -18.42 -5.33 -3.58
N ASP A 177 -19.75 -5.18 -3.49
CA ASP A 177 -20.65 -5.35 -4.64
C ASP A 177 -20.68 -4.08 -5.52
N GLY A 178 -21.46 -4.13 -6.61
CA GLY A 178 -21.61 -2.99 -7.52
C GLY A 178 -22.31 -1.76 -6.93
N GLU A 179 -22.91 -1.88 -5.74
CA GLU A 179 -23.51 -0.79 -4.98
C GLU A 179 -22.55 -0.22 -3.91
N GLY A 180 -21.35 -0.81 -3.78
CA GLY A 180 -20.35 -0.40 -2.80
C GLY A 180 -20.60 -0.92 -1.38
N ARG A 181 -21.42 -1.97 -1.21
CA ARG A 181 -21.61 -2.64 0.08
C ARG A 181 -20.58 -3.74 0.28
N VAL A 182 -20.07 -3.85 1.51
CA VAL A 182 -19.13 -4.91 1.90
C VAL A 182 -19.85 -6.25 1.95
N ARG A 183 -19.42 -7.19 1.11
CA ARG A 183 -20.02 -8.55 1.02
C ARG A 183 -19.13 -9.61 1.64
N TRP A 184 -17.84 -9.34 1.78
CA TRP A 184 -16.89 -10.20 2.47
C TRP A 184 -15.77 -9.35 3.06
N PHE A 185 -15.23 -9.78 4.20
CA PHE A 185 -14.17 -9.07 4.91
C PHE A 185 -13.21 -10.02 5.62
N HIS A 186 -11.92 -9.66 5.66
CA HIS A 186 -10.90 -10.35 6.44
C HIS A 186 -9.77 -9.40 6.87
N ASP A 187 -9.30 -9.51 8.14
CA ASP A 187 -8.27 -8.63 8.72
C ASP A 187 -7.21 -9.39 9.55
N ARG A 188 -7.14 -10.71 9.44
CA ARG A 188 -6.26 -11.56 10.26
C ARG A 188 -5.03 -12.11 9.51
N GLY A 189 -4.68 -11.48 8.38
CA GLY A 189 -3.56 -11.88 7.54
C GLY A 189 -3.91 -12.95 6.51
N PHE A 190 -3.01 -13.12 5.56
CA PHE A 190 -3.20 -14.04 4.43
C PHE A 190 -3.40 -15.49 4.87
N SER A 191 -4.37 -16.15 4.27
CA SER A 191 -4.63 -17.58 4.39
C SER A 191 -5.18 -18.10 3.06
N ALA A 192 -4.66 -19.25 2.60
CA ALA A 192 -5.15 -19.89 1.37
C ALA A 192 -6.64 -20.25 1.46
N ALA A 193 -7.13 -20.67 2.65
CA ALA A 193 -8.54 -20.92 2.87
C ALA A 193 -9.38 -19.64 2.71
N LYS A 194 -8.90 -18.50 3.25
CA LYS A 194 -9.59 -17.21 3.12
C LYS A 194 -9.54 -16.65 1.70
N LEU A 195 -8.47 -16.93 0.96
CA LEU A 195 -8.41 -16.61 -0.46
C LEU A 195 -9.47 -17.42 -1.26
N ALA A 196 -9.63 -18.70 -0.96
CA ALA A 196 -10.66 -19.51 -1.61
C ALA A 196 -12.09 -19.03 -1.28
N GLU A 197 -12.35 -18.60 -0.03
CA GLU A 197 -13.62 -17.97 0.35
C GLU A 197 -13.86 -16.65 -0.41
N LEU A 198 -12.84 -15.80 -0.53
CA LEU A 198 -12.89 -14.54 -1.28
C LEU A 198 -13.20 -14.79 -2.76
N ASP A 199 -12.49 -15.75 -3.40
CA ASP A 199 -12.71 -16.10 -4.81
C ASP A 199 -14.12 -16.64 -5.04
N ALA A 200 -14.60 -17.52 -4.17
CA ALA A 200 -15.96 -18.05 -4.25
C ALA A 200 -17.02 -16.93 -4.10
N ALA A 201 -16.83 -16.01 -3.14
CA ALA A 201 -17.72 -14.87 -2.94
C ALA A 201 -17.71 -13.92 -4.17
N ALA A 202 -16.55 -13.65 -4.75
CA ALA A 202 -16.43 -12.82 -5.94
C ALA A 202 -17.14 -13.43 -7.15
N ARG A 203 -16.98 -14.73 -7.37
CA ARG A 203 -17.68 -15.46 -8.45
C ARG A 203 -19.19 -15.47 -8.25
N ALA A 204 -19.66 -15.65 -7.01
CA ALA A 204 -21.08 -15.61 -6.69
C ALA A 204 -21.71 -14.25 -7.00
N LEU A 205 -21.04 -13.14 -6.68
CA LEU A 205 -21.53 -11.79 -6.98
C LEU A 205 -21.61 -11.52 -8.49
N VAL A 206 -20.62 -11.97 -9.27
CA VAL A 206 -20.63 -11.80 -10.72
C VAL A 206 -21.70 -12.69 -11.37
N GLY A 207 -21.85 -13.95 -10.92
CA GLY A 207 -22.87 -14.87 -11.42
C GLY A 207 -24.30 -14.44 -11.10
N GLY A 208 -24.53 -13.83 -9.91
CA GLY A 208 -25.84 -13.33 -9.50
C GLY A 208 -26.29 -12.05 -10.21
N ALA A 209 -25.34 -11.23 -10.69
CA ALA A 209 -25.65 -10.02 -11.45
C ALA A 209 -26.13 -10.27 -12.90
N GLY A 210 -25.96 -11.49 -13.43
CA GLY A 210 -26.36 -11.87 -14.79
C GLY A 210 -27.77 -12.46 -14.91
N THR A 211 -28.55 -12.56 -13.83
CA THR A 211 -29.87 -13.18 -13.78
C THR A 211 -31.03 -12.22 -13.49
N GLY A 212 -30.79 -10.89 -13.59
CA GLY A 212 -31.81 -9.86 -13.35
C GLY A 212 -32.24 -9.13 -14.60
#